data_14cbcd1773a2705b0c44b01d7e684db8
#
_entry.id   14cbcd1773a2705b0c44b01d7e684db8
#
_cell.length_a   1.000
_cell.length_b   1.000
_cell.length_c   1.000
_cell.angle_alpha   90.00
_cell.angle_beta   90.00
_cell.angle_gamma   90.00
#
_symmetry.space_group_name_H-M   'P 1'
#
loop_
_entity.id
_entity.type
_entity.pdbx_description
1 polymer ?
#
loop_
_entity_poly.entity_id
_entity_poly.type
_entity_poly.pdbx_seq_one_letter_code
_entity_poly.pdbx_strand_id
1 'polypeptide(L)'
;MSAVNRLYRRARFFVKRIVSFDRERVLQFARQSRSLSRAPLWWVVLDMAWCAVRYETTFENYSEWDFRILRARERKTYMTDPKSFHLSRKLNDNSQRAIFDDKLRFAEHFGDELGREWLDVSATGVADLEAFVQRHARIITKNPTGVGGNGISMRDREEITDVAALRAELLASGQTLVEEVLTQHPEMARLYPRSVNSLRMVTYLDPVGTVHVLAGVLKIGNGGVIDNFSNGGMYTMLDENGRALHAASDEEGHPFDVHPVTGEQISGYQVPLYAEILDLVDRLARRVPAMPYIGWDIAITPERPVVIEGNHNTGVFQSKPSVSGIRRGLLPRYRAAMRF
;
A
#
# COMPACT_ATOMS: atom_id res chain seq x y z
N MET A 1 4.59 32.97 -3.77
CA MET A 1 3.11 32.81 -3.70
C MET A 1 2.62 33.30 -2.36
N SER A 2 1.67 34.24 -2.34
CA SER A 2 1.17 34.87 -1.11
C SER A 2 0.39 33.88 -0.23
N ALA A 3 0.35 34.11 1.09
CA ALA A 3 -0.40 33.32 2.06
C ALA A 3 -1.89 33.22 1.70
N VAL A 4 -2.45 34.28 1.11
CA VAL A 4 -3.84 34.34 0.64
C VAL A 4 -4.14 33.35 -0.49
N ASN A 5 -3.23 33.20 -1.47
CA ASN A 5 -3.39 32.24 -2.57
C ASN A 5 -3.31 30.77 -2.08
N ARG A 6 -2.55 30.49 -1.03
CA ARG A 6 -2.52 29.19 -0.39
C ARG A 6 -3.82 28.86 0.34
N LEU A 7 -4.37 29.85 1.06
CA LEU A 7 -5.64 29.69 1.78
C LEU A 7 -6.82 29.49 0.81
N TYR A 8 -6.87 30.26 -0.28
CA TYR A 8 -7.90 30.18 -1.32
C TYR A 8 -7.87 28.82 -2.05
N ARG A 9 -6.67 28.31 -2.40
CA ARG A 9 -6.50 26.97 -3.00
C ARG A 9 -6.96 25.87 -2.04
N ARG A 10 -6.63 25.99 -0.75
CA ARG A 10 -7.08 25.06 0.30
C ARG A 10 -8.60 25.07 0.45
N ALA A 11 -9.20 26.27 0.52
CA ALA A 11 -10.65 26.42 0.60
C ALA A 11 -11.37 25.84 -0.65
N ARG A 12 -10.87 26.12 -1.85
CA ARG A 12 -11.45 25.60 -3.11
C ARG A 12 -11.31 24.09 -3.25
N PHE A 13 -10.19 23.52 -2.81
CA PHE A 13 -10.00 22.06 -2.75
C PHE A 13 -10.99 21.42 -1.76
N PHE A 14 -11.22 22.10 -0.63
CA PHE A 14 -12.16 21.69 0.41
C PHE A 14 -13.60 21.74 -0.09
N VAL A 15 -14.02 22.82 -0.74
CA VAL A 15 -15.38 23.01 -1.30
C VAL A 15 -15.70 21.95 -2.37
N LYS A 16 -14.75 21.65 -3.28
CA LYS A 16 -14.95 20.58 -4.27
C LYS A 16 -15.14 19.19 -3.61
N ARG A 17 -14.52 18.96 -2.48
CA ARG A 17 -14.59 17.69 -1.75
C ARG A 17 -15.84 17.60 -0.86
N ILE A 18 -16.39 18.71 -0.41
CA ILE A 18 -17.67 18.80 0.34
C ILE A 18 -18.86 18.40 -0.57
N VAL A 19 -18.80 18.68 -1.86
CA VAL A 19 -19.90 18.38 -2.80
C VAL A 19 -20.00 16.86 -3.14
N SER A 20 -18.93 16.10 -2.94
CA SER A 20 -18.90 14.63 -3.11
C SER A 20 -18.94 13.86 -1.78
N PHE A 21 -19.46 14.46 -0.71
CA PHE A 21 -19.41 13.90 0.64
C PHE A 21 -20.44 12.78 0.83
N ASP A 22 -19.91 11.58 1.09
CA ASP A 22 -20.67 10.53 1.75
C ASP A 22 -20.81 10.86 3.25
N ARG A 23 -22.00 11.37 3.63
CA ARG A 23 -22.31 11.77 5.00
C ARG A 23 -22.16 10.60 5.98
N GLU A 24 -22.52 9.40 5.56
CA GLU A 24 -22.46 8.20 6.40
C GLU A 24 -21.00 7.85 6.71
N ARG A 25 -20.12 7.90 5.73
CA ARG A 25 -18.68 7.65 5.90
C ARG A 25 -18.01 8.67 6.84
N VAL A 26 -18.38 9.95 6.72
CA VAL A 26 -17.89 10.97 7.67
C VAL A 26 -18.35 10.70 9.09
N LEU A 27 -19.61 10.36 9.26
CA LEU A 27 -20.16 10.03 10.59
C LEU A 27 -19.53 8.75 11.15
N GLN A 28 -19.21 7.77 10.31
CA GLN A 28 -18.48 6.57 10.70
C GLN A 28 -17.11 6.94 11.29
N PHE A 29 -16.28 7.70 10.56
CA PHE A 29 -14.97 8.16 11.04
C PHE A 29 -15.08 9.01 12.31
N ALA A 30 -16.10 9.86 12.40
CA ALA A 30 -16.34 10.66 13.59
C ALA A 30 -16.74 9.82 14.81
N ARG A 31 -17.56 8.78 14.64
CA ARG A 31 -17.93 7.83 15.70
C ARG A 31 -16.73 7.02 16.16
N GLN A 32 -15.93 6.50 15.22
CA GLN A 32 -14.68 5.79 15.50
C GLN A 32 -13.72 6.67 16.32
N SER A 33 -13.46 7.92 15.86
CA SER A 33 -12.60 8.85 16.58
C SER A 33 -13.17 9.30 17.93
N ARG A 34 -14.50 9.33 18.08
CA ARG A 34 -15.18 9.67 19.35
C ARG A 34 -14.89 8.65 20.42
N SER A 35 -14.76 7.35 20.10
CA SER A 35 -14.48 6.30 21.08
C SER A 35 -13.22 6.58 21.91
N LEU A 36 -12.27 7.35 21.35
CA LEU A 36 -11.02 7.75 22.01
C LEU A 36 -11.16 8.97 22.94
N SER A 37 -12.35 9.58 23.06
CA SER A 37 -12.54 10.79 23.85
C SER A 37 -13.98 10.91 24.37
N ARG A 38 -14.19 11.73 25.41
CA ARG A 38 -15.52 12.05 25.93
C ARG A 38 -16.21 13.19 25.18
N ALA A 39 -15.67 13.64 24.04
CA ALA A 39 -16.21 14.77 23.30
C ALA A 39 -17.54 14.43 22.60
N PRO A 40 -18.50 15.37 22.49
CA PRO A 40 -19.71 15.18 21.72
C PRO A 40 -19.37 15.03 20.22
N LEU A 41 -20.20 14.28 19.48
CA LEU A 41 -19.95 13.94 18.08
C LEU A 41 -19.78 15.18 17.19
N TRP A 42 -20.62 16.20 17.40
CA TRP A 42 -20.54 17.47 16.62
C TRP A 42 -19.17 18.16 16.79
N TRP A 43 -18.57 18.09 18.00
CA TRP A 43 -17.24 18.65 18.25
C TRP A 43 -16.15 17.86 17.53
N VAL A 44 -16.27 16.54 17.46
CA VAL A 44 -15.35 15.69 16.69
C VAL A 44 -15.39 16.06 15.21
N VAL A 45 -16.58 16.25 14.63
CA VAL A 45 -16.77 16.66 13.23
C VAL A 45 -16.13 18.04 12.96
N LEU A 46 -16.30 18.99 13.90
CA LEU A 46 -15.66 20.31 13.78
C LEU A 46 -14.12 20.23 13.85
N ASP A 47 -13.58 19.40 14.76
CA ASP A 47 -12.12 19.17 14.85
C ASP A 47 -11.58 18.47 13.60
N MET A 48 -12.32 17.52 13.02
CA MET A 48 -12.00 16.89 11.73
C MET A 48 -11.92 17.94 10.61
N ALA A 49 -12.93 18.80 10.49
CA ALA A 49 -12.96 19.87 9.50
C ALA A 49 -11.82 20.87 9.71
N TRP A 50 -11.54 21.25 10.95
CA TRP A 50 -10.40 22.10 11.30
C TRP A 50 -9.07 21.44 10.91
N CYS A 51 -8.89 20.14 11.23
CA CYS A 51 -7.67 19.41 10.89
C CYS A 51 -7.48 19.27 9.38
N ALA A 52 -8.56 19.08 8.62
CA ALA A 52 -8.50 19.02 7.17
C ALA A 52 -7.95 20.31 6.56
N VAL A 53 -8.36 21.49 7.09
CA VAL A 53 -7.84 22.79 6.63
C VAL A 53 -6.44 23.07 7.17
N ARG A 54 -6.22 22.80 8.48
CA ARG A 54 -4.99 23.22 9.17
C ARG A 54 -3.81 22.33 8.92
N TYR A 55 -4.04 20.99 8.83
CA TYR A 55 -3.00 19.97 8.71
C TYR A 55 -3.06 19.20 7.40
N GLU A 56 -4.02 19.54 6.52
CA GLU A 56 -4.23 18.86 5.23
C GLU A 56 -4.52 17.34 5.43
N THR A 57 -5.38 17.01 6.40
CA THR A 57 -5.80 15.62 6.63
C THR A 57 -7.03 15.28 5.78
N THR A 58 -7.19 14.00 5.42
CA THR A 58 -8.51 13.46 5.11
C THR A 58 -9.26 13.18 6.42
N PHE A 59 -10.55 12.88 6.36
CA PHE A 59 -11.30 12.44 7.54
C PHE A 59 -10.91 11.01 7.94
N GLU A 60 -10.56 10.20 6.95
CA GLU A 60 -9.97 8.89 7.13
C GLU A 60 -8.64 8.98 7.90
N ASN A 61 -7.67 9.80 7.43
CA ASN A 61 -6.41 10.02 8.14
C ASN A 61 -6.61 10.53 9.58
N TYR A 62 -7.64 11.36 9.80
CA TYR A 62 -7.97 11.85 11.14
C TYR A 62 -8.35 10.69 12.06
N SER A 63 -9.16 9.74 11.58
CA SER A 63 -9.61 8.57 12.32
C SER A 63 -8.51 7.52 12.43
N GLU A 64 -7.85 7.21 11.33
CA GLU A 64 -6.82 6.18 11.25
C GLU A 64 -5.64 6.47 12.20
N TRP A 65 -5.19 7.74 12.28
CA TRP A 65 -4.05 8.12 13.10
C TRP A 65 -4.42 8.90 14.36
N ASP A 66 -5.63 8.68 14.88
CA ASP A 66 -6.07 9.17 16.19
C ASP A 66 -5.84 10.67 16.40
N PHE A 67 -6.05 11.50 15.37
CA PHE A 67 -5.83 12.95 15.49
C PHE A 67 -6.59 13.57 16.64
N ARG A 68 -7.70 12.94 17.06
CA ARG A 68 -8.52 13.38 18.18
C ARG A 68 -7.74 13.48 19.49
N ILE A 69 -6.82 12.57 19.75
CA ILE A 69 -6.04 12.53 20.99
C ILE A 69 -4.67 13.22 20.86
N LEU A 70 -4.30 13.66 19.65
CA LEU A 70 -3.03 14.33 19.40
C LEU A 70 -3.08 15.83 19.72
N ARG A 71 -1.98 16.34 20.30
CA ARG A 71 -1.76 17.76 20.51
C ARG A 71 -1.39 18.45 19.20
N ALA A 72 -1.57 19.77 19.12
CA ALA A 72 -1.26 20.57 17.92
C ALA A 72 0.20 20.40 17.41
N ARG A 73 1.17 20.23 18.33
CA ARG A 73 2.58 19.99 17.97
C ARG A 73 2.80 18.60 17.37
N GLU A 74 2.03 17.60 17.83
CA GLU A 74 2.10 16.21 17.37
C GLU A 74 1.43 16.08 15.99
N ARG A 75 0.21 16.63 15.81
CA ARG A 75 -0.52 16.68 14.53
C ARG A 75 0.33 17.24 13.38
N LYS A 76 1.20 18.24 13.65
CA LYS A 76 2.12 18.83 12.66
C LYS A 76 3.18 17.87 12.14
N THR A 77 3.43 16.77 12.80
CA THR A 77 4.45 15.78 12.42
C THR A 77 3.92 14.72 11.46
N TYR A 78 2.61 14.68 11.22
CA TYR A 78 2.00 13.64 10.39
C TYR A 78 2.09 13.96 8.90
N MET A 79 2.61 13.01 8.15
CA MET A 79 2.44 12.93 6.72
C MET A 79 0.99 12.52 6.44
N THR A 80 0.33 13.14 5.48
CA THR A 80 -1.09 12.87 5.17
C THR A 80 -1.24 12.54 3.69
N ASP A 81 -2.30 11.83 3.32
CA ASP A 81 -2.53 11.46 1.91
C ASP A 81 -2.57 12.68 0.99
N PRO A 82 -3.21 13.82 1.33
CA PRO A 82 -3.13 15.01 0.49
C PRO A 82 -1.70 15.55 0.31
N LYS A 83 -0.84 15.45 1.34
CA LYS A 83 0.57 15.86 1.22
C LYS A 83 1.35 14.89 0.35
N SER A 84 1.15 13.57 0.53
CA SER A 84 1.75 12.52 -0.29
C SER A 84 1.36 12.68 -1.75
N PHE A 85 0.07 12.84 -2.02
CA PHE A 85 -0.45 13.09 -3.36
C PHE A 85 0.15 14.34 -4.01
N HIS A 86 0.31 15.42 -3.22
CA HIS A 86 0.95 16.65 -3.72
C HIS A 86 2.44 16.41 -4.06
N LEU A 87 3.17 15.65 -3.24
CA LEU A 87 4.56 15.30 -3.51
C LEU A 87 4.67 14.43 -4.76
N SER A 88 3.85 13.40 -4.86
CA SER A 88 3.80 12.53 -6.03
C SER A 88 3.63 13.32 -7.33
N ARG A 89 2.64 14.23 -7.36
CA ARG A 89 2.39 15.10 -8.52
C ARG A 89 3.50 16.12 -8.82
N LYS A 90 4.28 16.50 -7.82
CA LYS A 90 5.36 17.48 -7.97
C LYS A 90 6.66 16.81 -8.43
N LEU A 91 6.91 15.60 -7.97
CA LEU A 91 8.20 14.92 -8.12
C LEU A 91 8.20 13.93 -9.29
N ASN A 92 7.11 13.17 -9.45
CA ASN A 92 7.02 12.13 -10.46
C ASN A 92 6.61 12.69 -11.83
N ASP A 93 7.31 12.25 -12.88
CA ASP A 93 6.97 12.61 -14.25
C ASP A 93 5.73 11.83 -14.73
N ASN A 94 4.68 12.55 -15.06
CA ASN A 94 3.43 11.96 -15.54
C ASN A 94 3.59 11.13 -16.84
N SER A 95 4.63 11.39 -17.66
CA SER A 95 4.88 10.63 -18.89
C SER A 95 5.26 9.17 -18.62
N GLN A 96 5.80 8.88 -17.42
CA GLN A 96 6.23 7.55 -17.00
C GLN A 96 5.18 6.78 -16.19
N ARG A 97 4.02 7.39 -15.91
CA ARG A 97 2.97 6.77 -15.09
C ARG A 97 2.48 5.44 -15.62
N ALA A 98 2.42 5.30 -16.95
CA ALA A 98 1.92 4.09 -17.60
C ALA A 98 2.69 2.83 -17.19
N ILE A 99 3.97 2.94 -16.79
CA ILE A 99 4.75 1.82 -16.26
C ILE A 99 4.13 1.27 -14.96
N PHE A 100 3.52 2.14 -14.16
CA PHE A 100 2.97 1.80 -12.84
C PHE A 100 1.45 1.61 -12.85
N ASP A 101 0.73 2.22 -13.81
CA ASP A 101 -0.73 2.12 -13.93
C ASP A 101 -1.15 0.83 -14.67
N ASP A 102 -0.22 0.20 -15.41
CA ASP A 102 -0.46 -1.01 -16.20
C ASP A 102 0.51 -2.13 -15.76
N LYS A 103 -0.05 -3.23 -15.22
CA LYS A 103 0.73 -4.35 -14.69
C LYS A 103 1.52 -5.12 -15.76
N LEU A 104 1.07 -5.12 -17.03
CA LEU A 104 1.83 -5.71 -18.13
C LEU A 104 3.08 -4.87 -18.40
N ARG A 105 2.96 -3.56 -18.51
CA ARG A 105 4.10 -2.65 -18.66
C ARG A 105 5.04 -2.70 -17.45
N PHE A 106 4.48 -2.85 -16.25
CA PHE A 106 5.27 -3.06 -15.04
C PHE A 106 6.08 -4.35 -15.13
N ALA A 107 5.43 -5.45 -15.55
CA ALA A 107 6.08 -6.74 -15.71
C ALA A 107 7.17 -6.70 -16.81
N GLU A 108 6.93 -6.05 -17.93
CA GLU A 108 7.94 -5.85 -18.98
C GLU A 108 9.15 -5.05 -18.47
N HIS A 109 8.90 -4.02 -17.65
CA HIS A 109 9.96 -3.14 -17.16
C HIS A 109 10.79 -3.73 -16.02
N PHE A 110 10.16 -4.51 -15.12
CA PHE A 110 10.76 -5.04 -13.90
C PHE A 110 10.85 -6.58 -13.88
N GLY A 111 10.71 -7.26 -15.03
CA GLY A 111 10.52 -8.71 -15.13
C GLY A 111 11.51 -9.56 -14.35
N ASP A 112 12.78 -9.20 -14.32
CA ASP A 112 13.86 -9.87 -13.57
C ASP A 112 13.73 -9.74 -12.04
N GLU A 113 12.98 -8.74 -11.55
CA GLU A 113 12.74 -8.51 -10.11
C GLU A 113 11.35 -9.00 -9.65
N LEU A 114 10.50 -9.51 -10.56
CA LEU A 114 9.18 -10.04 -10.21
C LEU A 114 9.24 -11.39 -9.49
N GLY A 115 10.26 -12.19 -9.78
CA GLY A 115 10.48 -13.52 -9.18
C GLY A 115 9.37 -14.54 -9.43
N ARG A 116 8.58 -14.31 -10.49
CA ARG A 116 7.50 -15.19 -10.96
C ARG A 116 7.37 -15.10 -12.47
N GLU A 117 6.92 -16.18 -13.08
CA GLU A 117 6.55 -16.19 -14.50
C GLU A 117 5.24 -15.40 -14.71
N TRP A 118 5.10 -14.80 -15.86
CA TRP A 118 3.89 -14.11 -16.28
C TRP A 118 3.65 -14.24 -17.79
N LEU A 119 2.40 -14.08 -18.22
CA LEU A 119 1.96 -14.18 -19.60
C LEU A 119 0.89 -13.13 -19.90
N ASP A 120 1.01 -12.44 -21.05
CA ASP A 120 -0.06 -11.64 -21.62
C ASP A 120 -0.92 -12.49 -22.56
N VAL A 121 -2.11 -12.86 -22.12
CA VAL A 121 -3.07 -13.67 -22.90
C VAL A 121 -3.55 -12.95 -24.16
N SER A 122 -3.50 -11.62 -24.18
CA SER A 122 -3.90 -10.83 -25.37
C SER A 122 -2.87 -10.90 -26.50
N ALA A 123 -1.60 -11.07 -26.15
CA ALA A 123 -0.47 -11.12 -27.07
C ALA A 123 -0.06 -12.56 -27.46
N THR A 124 -0.60 -13.59 -26.79
CA THR A 124 -0.18 -14.99 -26.93
C THR A 124 -1.32 -15.90 -27.37
N GLY A 125 -0.97 -17.10 -27.89
CA GLY A 125 -1.92 -18.11 -28.36
C GLY A 125 -2.43 -19.04 -27.26
N VAL A 126 -3.35 -19.95 -27.63
CA VAL A 126 -3.86 -21.01 -26.72
C VAL A 126 -2.71 -21.93 -26.27
N ALA A 127 -1.81 -22.28 -27.18
CA ALA A 127 -0.68 -23.18 -26.88
C ALA A 127 0.29 -22.59 -25.83
N ASP A 128 0.51 -21.26 -25.85
CA ASP A 128 1.36 -20.61 -24.87
C ASP A 128 0.70 -20.62 -23.49
N LEU A 129 -0.62 -20.32 -23.43
CA LEU A 129 -1.38 -20.39 -22.17
C LEU A 129 -1.44 -21.83 -21.64
N GLU A 130 -1.60 -22.82 -22.50
CA GLU A 130 -1.58 -24.23 -22.12
C GLU A 130 -0.23 -24.62 -21.51
N ALA A 131 0.87 -24.28 -22.19
CA ALA A 131 2.22 -24.51 -21.69
C ALA A 131 2.45 -23.81 -20.35
N PHE A 132 1.93 -22.59 -20.16
CA PHE A 132 2.01 -21.87 -18.89
C PHE A 132 1.24 -22.59 -17.77
N VAL A 133 -0.02 -22.96 -18.00
CA VAL A 133 -0.88 -23.70 -17.05
C VAL A 133 -0.27 -25.04 -16.66
N GLN A 134 0.37 -25.75 -17.60
CA GLN A 134 1.01 -27.06 -17.31
C GLN A 134 2.23 -26.94 -16.39
N ARG A 135 2.95 -25.81 -16.41
CA ARG A 135 4.13 -25.62 -15.54
C ARG A 135 3.77 -25.22 -14.10
N HIS A 136 2.57 -24.67 -13.88
CA HIS A 136 2.19 -24.11 -12.58
C HIS A 136 1.00 -24.85 -11.97
N ALA A 137 1.10 -25.27 -10.70
CA ALA A 137 -0.01 -25.92 -9.99
C ALA A 137 -1.21 -24.99 -9.79
N ARG A 138 -0.94 -23.68 -9.74
CA ARG A 138 -1.94 -22.61 -9.55
C ARG A 138 -1.51 -21.35 -10.27
N ILE A 139 -2.47 -20.64 -10.85
CA ILE A 139 -2.26 -19.37 -11.54
C ILE A 139 -3.12 -18.26 -10.93
N ILE A 140 -2.64 -17.03 -11.05
CA ILE A 140 -3.42 -15.81 -10.76
C ILE A 140 -3.71 -15.09 -12.07
N THR A 141 -4.96 -14.69 -12.28
CA THR A 141 -5.37 -13.87 -13.43
C THR A 141 -5.77 -12.47 -12.95
N LYS A 142 -5.33 -11.45 -13.67
CA LYS A 142 -5.51 -10.05 -13.27
C LYS A 142 -5.94 -9.17 -14.45
N ASN A 143 -6.75 -8.16 -14.15
CA ASN A 143 -6.90 -7.04 -15.07
C ASN A 143 -5.64 -6.15 -14.96
N PRO A 144 -4.92 -5.89 -16.08
CA PRO A 144 -3.69 -5.10 -16.07
C PRO A 144 -3.84 -3.71 -15.45
N THR A 145 -4.99 -3.06 -15.63
CA THR A 145 -5.28 -1.72 -15.11
C THR A 145 -6.16 -1.73 -13.85
N GLY A 146 -6.48 -2.93 -13.30
CA GLY A 146 -7.26 -3.07 -12.07
C GLY A 146 -6.54 -2.52 -10.85
N VAL A 147 -7.28 -1.92 -9.91
CA VAL A 147 -6.75 -1.35 -8.66
C VAL A 147 -7.41 -1.99 -7.44
N GLY A 148 -6.72 -2.02 -6.30
CA GLY A 148 -7.27 -2.45 -5.02
C GLY A 148 -7.64 -3.93 -4.92
N GLY A 149 -7.06 -4.80 -5.72
CA GLY A 149 -7.37 -6.24 -5.76
C GLY A 149 -8.62 -6.61 -6.58
N ASN A 150 -9.31 -5.63 -7.17
CA ASN A 150 -10.46 -5.90 -8.05
C ASN A 150 -9.99 -6.54 -9.36
N GLY A 151 -10.72 -7.57 -9.82
CA GLY A 151 -10.39 -8.29 -11.04
C GLY A 151 -9.18 -9.21 -10.89
N ILE A 152 -8.94 -9.75 -9.69
CA ILE A 152 -7.97 -10.82 -9.43
C ILE A 152 -8.75 -12.11 -9.19
N SER A 153 -8.35 -13.17 -9.87
CA SER A 153 -8.88 -14.52 -9.64
C SER A 153 -7.72 -15.50 -9.50
N MET A 154 -7.89 -16.49 -8.67
CA MET A 154 -6.92 -17.59 -8.49
C MET A 154 -7.58 -18.88 -8.98
N ARG A 155 -6.82 -19.72 -9.70
CA ARG A 155 -7.32 -20.96 -10.28
C ARG A 155 -6.29 -22.08 -10.05
N ASP A 156 -6.75 -23.20 -9.56
CA ASP A 156 -5.94 -24.40 -9.49
C ASP A 156 -5.90 -25.06 -10.88
N ARG A 157 -4.74 -25.57 -11.29
CA ARG A 157 -4.56 -26.23 -12.60
C ARG A 157 -5.58 -27.34 -12.84
N GLU A 158 -5.91 -28.11 -11.78
CA GLU A 158 -6.84 -29.23 -11.85
C GLU A 158 -8.27 -28.81 -12.22
N GLU A 159 -8.64 -27.54 -11.96
CA GLU A 159 -9.94 -26.96 -12.31
C GLU A 159 -10.00 -26.49 -13.78
N ILE A 160 -8.85 -26.38 -14.44
CA ILE A 160 -8.73 -25.88 -15.82
C ILE A 160 -8.82 -27.08 -16.80
N THR A 161 -10.02 -27.42 -17.24
CA THR A 161 -10.29 -28.54 -18.12
C THR A 161 -10.24 -28.17 -19.61
N ASP A 162 -10.46 -26.89 -19.97
CA ASP A 162 -10.44 -26.34 -21.33
C ASP A 162 -9.70 -25.00 -21.35
N VAL A 163 -8.47 -25.01 -21.83
CA VAL A 163 -7.60 -23.82 -21.90
C VAL A 163 -8.09 -22.83 -22.96
N ALA A 164 -8.74 -23.30 -24.03
CA ALA A 164 -9.30 -22.41 -25.06
C ALA A 164 -10.51 -21.63 -24.51
N ALA A 165 -11.38 -22.31 -23.75
CA ALA A 165 -12.48 -21.67 -23.04
C ALA A 165 -11.97 -20.67 -21.98
N LEU A 166 -10.97 -21.06 -21.19
CA LEU A 166 -10.32 -20.17 -20.24
C LEU A 166 -9.78 -18.90 -20.94
N ARG A 167 -9.05 -19.06 -22.04
CA ARG A 167 -8.53 -17.91 -22.80
C ARG A 167 -9.63 -16.96 -23.24
N ALA A 168 -10.73 -17.52 -23.79
CA ALA A 168 -11.87 -16.71 -24.23
C ALA A 168 -12.51 -15.94 -23.06
N GLU A 169 -12.66 -16.57 -21.89
CA GLU A 169 -13.15 -15.94 -20.66
C GLU A 169 -12.24 -14.79 -20.20
N LEU A 170 -10.91 -15.03 -20.14
CA LEU A 170 -9.94 -14.03 -19.73
C LEU A 170 -9.92 -12.80 -20.64
N LEU A 171 -10.01 -13.01 -21.96
CA LEU A 171 -10.11 -11.91 -22.93
C LEU A 171 -11.43 -11.15 -22.75
N ALA A 172 -12.55 -11.84 -22.56
CA ALA A 172 -13.86 -11.21 -22.39
C ALA A 172 -13.96 -10.41 -21.08
N SER A 173 -13.33 -10.90 -19.99
CA SER A 173 -13.32 -10.21 -18.68
C SER A 173 -12.22 -9.14 -18.56
N GLY A 174 -11.30 -9.05 -19.52
CA GLY A 174 -10.14 -8.16 -19.47
C GLY A 174 -9.07 -8.57 -18.45
N GLN A 175 -9.09 -9.81 -17.96
CA GLN A 175 -8.07 -10.38 -17.07
C GLN A 175 -6.89 -10.96 -17.86
N THR A 176 -6.25 -10.15 -18.67
CA THR A 176 -5.27 -10.60 -19.66
C THR A 176 -3.88 -10.90 -19.10
N LEU A 177 -3.56 -10.47 -17.89
CA LEU A 177 -2.32 -10.83 -17.22
C LEU A 177 -2.52 -12.11 -16.43
N VAL A 178 -1.76 -13.15 -16.76
CA VAL A 178 -1.68 -14.42 -16.02
C VAL A 178 -0.30 -14.52 -15.36
N GLU A 179 -0.27 -14.84 -14.09
CA GLU A 179 0.97 -14.95 -13.31
C GLU A 179 1.02 -16.27 -12.52
N GLU A 180 2.23 -16.76 -12.31
CA GLU A 180 2.53 -17.77 -11.31
C GLU A 180 2.19 -17.27 -9.90
N VAL A 181 1.68 -18.16 -9.04
CA VAL A 181 1.45 -17.85 -7.62
C VAL A 181 2.77 -17.84 -6.86
N LEU A 182 3.13 -16.73 -6.26
CA LEU A 182 4.32 -16.62 -5.41
C LEU A 182 4.21 -17.52 -4.18
N THR A 183 5.27 -18.28 -3.92
CA THR A 183 5.47 -18.97 -2.63
C THR A 183 6.19 -18.02 -1.68
N GLN A 184 5.55 -17.68 -0.57
CA GLN A 184 6.18 -16.79 0.42
C GLN A 184 7.18 -17.55 1.31
N HIS A 185 8.15 -16.79 1.84
CA HIS A 185 9.16 -17.30 2.78
C HIS A 185 8.48 -17.98 3.99
N PRO A 186 9.01 -19.12 4.49
CA PRO A 186 8.41 -19.86 5.60
C PRO A 186 8.14 -19.02 6.85
N GLU A 187 9.05 -18.12 7.23
CA GLU A 187 8.83 -17.20 8.35
C GLU A 187 7.63 -16.26 8.09
N MET A 188 7.50 -15.72 6.87
CA MET A 188 6.34 -14.90 6.52
C MET A 188 5.04 -15.71 6.55
N ALA A 189 5.08 -16.99 6.14
CA ALA A 189 3.92 -17.88 6.18
C ALA A 189 3.46 -18.18 7.62
N ARG A 190 4.34 -18.09 8.62
CA ARG A 190 3.96 -18.24 10.03
C ARG A 190 3.02 -17.12 10.49
N LEU A 191 3.19 -15.89 9.99
CA LEU A 191 2.26 -14.81 10.28
C LEU A 191 0.88 -15.13 9.73
N TYR A 192 0.79 -15.42 8.43
CA TYR A 192 -0.45 -15.84 7.78
C TYR A 192 -0.17 -16.66 6.51
N PRO A 193 -0.53 -17.96 6.46
CA PRO A 193 -0.16 -18.85 5.34
C PRO A 193 -1.08 -18.76 4.13
N ARG A 194 -2.28 -18.16 4.24
CA ARG A 194 -3.32 -18.20 3.19
C ARG A 194 -3.22 -17.07 2.18
N SER A 195 -2.45 -16.02 2.47
CA SER A 195 -2.10 -14.96 1.54
C SER A 195 -0.63 -14.61 1.65
N VAL A 196 -0.08 -13.99 0.62
CA VAL A 196 1.29 -13.46 0.66
C VAL A 196 1.31 -12.23 1.56
N ASN A 197 1.96 -12.33 2.71
CA ASN A 197 2.22 -11.15 3.55
C ASN A 197 3.29 -10.31 2.86
N SER A 198 3.02 -9.03 2.65
CA SER A 198 3.88 -8.17 1.85
C SER A 198 4.41 -6.97 2.64
N LEU A 199 5.41 -6.29 2.08
CA LEU A 199 5.89 -5.03 2.62
C LEU A 199 5.53 -3.89 1.68
N ARG A 200 5.09 -2.75 2.26
CA ARG A 200 5.08 -1.48 1.55
C ARG A 200 6.34 -0.70 1.93
N MET A 201 7.27 -0.57 0.97
CA MET A 201 8.49 0.21 1.10
C MET A 201 8.35 1.52 0.33
N VAL A 202 8.36 2.65 1.03
CA VAL A 202 8.24 3.96 0.38
C VAL A 202 9.62 4.56 0.21
N THR A 203 10.01 4.84 -1.04
CA THR A 203 11.33 5.37 -1.37
C THR A 203 11.26 6.76 -2.00
N TYR A 204 12.34 7.51 -1.84
CA TYR A 204 12.60 8.74 -2.56
C TYR A 204 14.05 8.73 -3.07
N LEU A 205 14.22 8.82 -4.39
CA LEU A 205 15.50 9.02 -5.05
C LEU A 205 15.78 10.52 -5.14
N ASP A 206 16.80 11.01 -4.46
CA ASP A 206 17.15 12.42 -4.48
C ASP A 206 17.94 12.82 -5.74
N PRO A 207 18.08 14.13 -6.03
CA PRO A 207 18.77 14.59 -7.23
C PRO A 207 20.27 14.27 -7.28
N VAL A 208 20.89 13.88 -6.14
CA VAL A 208 22.30 13.46 -6.10
C VAL A 208 22.46 11.94 -6.20
N GLY A 209 21.34 11.22 -6.39
CA GLY A 209 21.34 9.79 -6.62
C GLY A 209 21.27 8.94 -5.34
N THR A 210 20.91 9.53 -4.20
CA THR A 210 20.71 8.76 -2.94
C THR A 210 19.26 8.28 -2.84
N VAL A 211 19.06 7.00 -2.57
CA VAL A 211 17.74 6.43 -2.28
C VAL A 211 17.47 6.50 -0.78
N HIS A 212 16.41 7.21 -0.41
CA HIS A 212 15.94 7.34 0.96
C HIS A 212 14.73 6.44 1.17
N VAL A 213 14.78 5.52 2.13
CA VAL A 213 13.59 4.76 2.58
C VAL A 213 12.83 5.63 3.57
N LEU A 214 11.66 6.10 3.19
CA LEU A 214 10.82 7.02 3.98
C LEU A 214 9.91 6.29 4.96
N ALA A 215 9.43 5.10 4.60
CA ALA A 215 8.62 4.23 5.43
C ALA A 215 8.81 2.77 5.03
N GLY A 216 8.82 1.89 6.01
CA GLY A 216 8.68 0.45 5.87
C GLY A 216 7.45 -0.02 6.64
N VAL A 217 6.62 -0.83 6.02
CA VAL A 217 5.35 -1.31 6.56
C VAL A 217 5.21 -2.80 6.28
N LEU A 218 4.89 -3.57 7.28
CA LEU A 218 4.53 -4.98 7.11
C LEU A 218 3.00 -5.07 7.00
N LYS A 219 2.50 -5.58 5.88
CA LYS A 219 1.10 -5.89 5.61
C LYS A 219 0.88 -7.38 5.86
N ILE A 220 -0.13 -7.71 6.63
CA ILE A 220 -0.41 -9.07 7.10
C ILE A 220 -1.84 -9.41 6.71
N GLY A 221 -2.04 -10.57 6.08
CA GLY A 221 -3.36 -11.07 5.75
C GLY A 221 -4.17 -11.46 6.99
N ASN A 222 -5.50 -11.34 6.91
CA ASN A 222 -6.40 -11.73 7.99
C ASN A 222 -7.75 -12.14 7.41
N GLY A 223 -7.93 -13.44 7.18
CA GLY A 223 -9.21 -14.02 6.74
C GLY A 223 -9.42 -14.18 5.23
N GLY A 224 -8.62 -13.55 4.38
CA GLY A 224 -8.71 -13.63 2.91
C GLY A 224 -7.52 -14.29 2.23
N VAL A 225 -7.55 -14.33 0.89
CA VAL A 225 -6.43 -14.77 0.04
C VAL A 225 -5.56 -13.60 -0.46
N ILE A 226 -5.91 -12.37 -0.08
CA ILE A 226 -5.22 -11.12 -0.43
C ILE A 226 -4.92 -10.39 0.89
N ASP A 227 -3.68 -9.89 1.04
CA ASP A 227 -3.22 -9.13 2.23
C ASP A 227 -3.63 -7.66 2.22
N ASN A 228 -4.58 -7.28 1.36
CA ASN A 228 -4.97 -5.88 1.24
C ASN A 228 -5.67 -5.38 2.52
N PHE A 229 -5.17 -4.27 3.07
CA PHE A 229 -5.70 -3.61 4.26
C PHE A 229 -7.21 -3.33 4.16
N SER A 230 -7.68 -2.88 3.00
CA SER A 230 -9.12 -2.64 2.74
C SER A 230 -9.98 -3.91 2.63
N ASN A 231 -9.38 -5.09 2.63
CA ASN A 231 -10.06 -6.39 2.59
C ASN A 231 -9.89 -7.18 3.90
N GLY A 232 -9.78 -6.48 5.03
CA GLY A 232 -9.65 -7.09 6.36
C GLY A 232 -8.23 -7.43 6.77
N GLY A 233 -7.22 -7.08 5.98
CA GLY A 233 -5.81 -7.19 6.36
C GLY A 233 -5.44 -6.22 7.49
N MET A 234 -4.26 -6.39 8.04
CA MET A 234 -3.70 -5.52 9.07
C MET A 234 -2.29 -5.07 8.69
N TYR A 235 -1.83 -3.99 9.30
CA TYR A 235 -0.46 -3.52 9.11
C TYR A 235 0.23 -3.09 10.41
N THR A 236 1.56 -3.15 10.41
CA THR A 236 2.41 -2.53 11.41
C THR A 236 3.59 -1.83 10.75
N MET A 237 4.12 -0.80 11.42
CA MET A 237 5.30 -0.09 10.95
C MET A 237 6.57 -0.88 11.29
N LEU A 238 7.57 -0.78 10.42
CA LEU A 238 8.89 -1.35 10.62
C LEU A 238 9.90 -0.27 11.04
N ASP A 239 10.86 -0.67 11.86
CA ASP A 239 12.06 0.13 12.11
C ASP A 239 13.06 0.03 10.95
N GLU A 240 14.22 0.66 11.08
CA GLU A 240 15.28 0.66 10.08
C GLU A 240 15.96 -0.70 9.87
N ASN A 241 15.76 -1.64 10.78
CA ASN A 241 16.29 -3.00 10.73
C ASN A 241 15.22 -4.03 10.29
N GLY A 242 14.01 -3.58 9.95
CA GLY A 242 12.91 -4.45 9.51
C GLY A 242 12.18 -5.14 10.64
N ARG A 243 12.24 -4.59 11.86
CA ARG A 243 11.51 -5.12 13.00
C ARG A 243 10.18 -4.40 13.19
N ALA A 244 9.11 -5.15 13.42
CA ALA A 244 7.79 -4.59 13.69
C ALA A 244 7.80 -3.78 15.00
N LEU A 245 7.46 -2.49 14.91
CA LEU A 245 7.60 -1.52 16.01
C LEU A 245 6.56 -1.71 17.11
N HIS A 246 5.38 -2.25 16.76
CA HIS A 246 4.23 -2.35 17.66
C HIS A 246 3.22 -3.36 17.13
N ALA A 247 2.14 -3.59 17.86
CA ALA A 247 1.00 -4.38 17.40
C ALA A 247 0.49 -3.89 16.04
N ALA A 248 0.01 -4.80 15.19
CA ALA A 248 -0.66 -4.41 13.95
C ALA A 248 -2.04 -3.80 14.24
N SER A 249 -2.60 -3.09 13.28
CA SER A 249 -3.98 -2.61 13.33
C SER A 249 -4.69 -2.88 12.00
N ASP A 250 -5.99 -3.22 12.09
CA ASP A 250 -6.90 -3.31 10.95
C ASP A 250 -7.48 -1.91 10.57
N GLU A 251 -8.36 -1.89 9.56
CA GLU A 251 -9.04 -0.66 9.09
C GLU A 251 -9.95 -0.06 10.18
N GLU A 252 -10.55 -0.88 11.03
CA GLU A 252 -11.36 -0.46 12.18
C GLU A 252 -10.51 0.07 13.33
N GLY A 253 -9.21 -0.19 13.32
CA GLY A 253 -8.24 0.25 14.31
C GLY A 253 -8.14 -0.66 15.53
N HIS A 254 -8.55 -1.93 15.42
CA HIS A 254 -8.32 -2.92 16.46
C HIS A 254 -6.84 -3.28 16.53
N PRO A 255 -6.26 -3.39 17.73
CA PRO A 255 -4.86 -3.78 17.90
C PRO A 255 -4.71 -5.31 17.91
N PHE A 256 -3.66 -5.79 17.26
CA PHE A 256 -3.27 -7.21 17.22
C PHE A 256 -1.80 -7.34 17.56
N ASP A 257 -1.50 -7.66 18.80
CA ASP A 257 -0.13 -7.96 19.25
C ASP A 257 0.28 -9.38 18.80
N VAL A 258 -0.72 -10.26 18.74
CA VAL A 258 -0.63 -11.64 18.26
C VAL A 258 -1.63 -11.82 17.12
N HIS A 259 -1.24 -12.53 16.07
CA HIS A 259 -2.13 -12.79 14.94
C HIS A 259 -3.33 -13.66 15.35
N PRO A 260 -4.59 -13.24 15.09
CA PRO A 260 -5.78 -13.89 15.68
C PRO A 260 -6.02 -15.32 15.17
N VAL A 261 -5.49 -15.67 13.98
CA VAL A 261 -5.69 -17.01 13.39
C VAL A 261 -4.52 -17.94 13.68
N THR A 262 -3.28 -17.44 13.60
CA THR A 262 -2.08 -18.29 13.70
C THR A 262 -1.47 -18.31 15.09
N GLY A 263 -1.76 -17.31 15.93
CA GLY A 263 -1.11 -17.15 17.24
C GLY A 263 0.33 -16.62 17.16
N GLU A 264 0.82 -16.24 15.97
CA GLU A 264 2.17 -15.72 15.80
C GLU A 264 2.30 -14.31 16.36
N GLN A 265 3.42 -14.02 17.05
CA GLN A 265 3.71 -12.71 17.64
C GLN A 265 4.01 -11.69 16.52
N ILE A 266 3.29 -10.56 16.51
CA ILE A 266 3.46 -9.48 15.53
C ILE A 266 4.41 -8.41 16.05
N SER A 267 4.17 -7.88 17.26
CA SER A 267 5.04 -6.89 17.86
C SER A 267 6.45 -7.45 18.06
N GLY A 268 7.45 -6.77 17.53
CA GLY A 268 8.83 -7.23 17.56
C GLY A 268 9.18 -8.31 16.53
N TYR A 269 8.24 -8.70 15.65
CA TYR A 269 8.51 -9.63 14.56
C TYR A 269 9.64 -9.11 13.67
N GLN A 270 10.61 -9.97 13.37
CA GLN A 270 11.73 -9.65 12.49
C GLN A 270 11.41 -10.13 11.07
N VAL A 271 11.33 -9.20 10.13
CA VAL A 271 11.18 -9.50 8.70
C VAL A 271 12.45 -10.20 8.20
N PRO A 272 12.33 -11.40 7.58
CA PRO A 272 13.49 -12.09 7.00
C PRO A 272 14.06 -11.34 5.79
N LEU A 273 15.33 -11.56 5.47
CA LEU A 273 16.00 -10.99 4.29
C LEU A 273 15.87 -9.47 4.16
N TYR A 274 15.87 -8.74 5.29
CA TYR A 274 15.58 -7.30 5.26
C TYR A 274 16.69 -6.47 4.59
N ALA A 275 17.94 -6.89 4.70
CA ALA A 275 19.04 -6.25 3.99
C ALA A 275 18.88 -6.36 2.47
N GLU A 276 18.50 -7.53 1.98
CA GLU A 276 18.22 -7.80 0.57
C GLU A 276 16.98 -7.02 0.08
N ILE A 277 16.00 -6.75 0.95
CA ILE A 277 14.87 -5.86 0.63
C ILE A 277 15.35 -4.42 0.41
N LEU A 278 16.25 -3.92 1.25
CA LEU A 278 16.82 -2.58 1.08
C LEU A 278 17.62 -2.48 -0.23
N ASP A 279 18.39 -3.50 -0.57
CA ASP A 279 19.10 -3.57 -1.85
C ASP A 279 18.15 -3.62 -3.04
N LEU A 280 17.07 -4.40 -2.94
CA LEU A 280 16.05 -4.48 -3.99
C LEU A 280 15.40 -3.11 -4.22
N VAL A 281 14.91 -2.43 -3.18
CA VAL A 281 14.22 -1.14 -3.36
C VAL A 281 15.17 -0.03 -3.83
N ASP A 282 16.47 -0.10 -3.52
CA ASP A 282 17.48 0.78 -4.11
C ASP A 282 17.58 0.56 -5.62
N ARG A 283 17.69 -0.70 -6.08
CA ARG A 283 17.73 -1.03 -7.52
C ARG A 283 16.46 -0.59 -8.24
N LEU A 284 15.28 -0.89 -7.65
CA LEU A 284 13.98 -0.53 -8.23
C LEU A 284 13.84 0.99 -8.40
N ALA A 285 14.19 1.77 -7.37
CA ALA A 285 14.10 3.23 -7.41
C ALA A 285 15.00 3.85 -8.50
N ARG A 286 16.14 3.22 -8.79
CA ARG A 286 17.10 3.69 -9.84
C ARG A 286 16.68 3.33 -11.27
N ARG A 287 15.76 2.34 -11.46
CA ARG A 287 15.32 1.96 -12.81
C ARG A 287 14.44 3.01 -13.49
N VAL A 288 13.68 3.78 -12.72
CA VAL A 288 12.82 4.85 -13.26
C VAL A 288 13.12 6.16 -12.51
N PRO A 289 14.28 6.80 -12.75
CA PRO A 289 14.69 7.99 -11.99
C PRO A 289 13.77 9.20 -12.21
N ALA A 290 13.00 9.22 -13.30
CA ALA A 290 11.96 10.21 -13.54
C ALA A 290 10.72 10.05 -12.60
N MET A 291 10.65 8.95 -11.88
CA MET A 291 9.59 8.64 -10.89
C MET A 291 10.23 8.45 -9.50
N PRO A 292 10.83 9.50 -8.91
CA PRO A 292 11.67 9.36 -7.73
C PRO A 292 10.92 9.02 -6.44
N TYR A 293 9.60 9.19 -6.37
CA TYR A 293 8.78 8.95 -5.18
C TYR A 293 7.77 7.84 -5.43
N ILE A 294 8.09 6.64 -4.99
CA ILE A 294 7.32 5.41 -5.22
C ILE A 294 7.13 4.62 -3.93
N GLY A 295 5.96 3.99 -3.77
CA GLY A 295 5.72 2.94 -2.80
C GLY A 295 5.76 1.57 -3.48
N TRP A 296 6.68 0.71 -3.07
CA TRP A 296 6.90 -0.63 -3.61
C TRP A 296 6.20 -1.66 -2.75
N ASP A 297 5.43 -2.56 -3.33
CA ASP A 297 4.93 -3.75 -2.66
C ASP A 297 5.90 -4.90 -2.93
N ILE A 298 6.48 -5.42 -1.85
CA ILE A 298 7.54 -6.43 -1.87
C ILE A 298 7.01 -7.70 -1.21
N ALA A 299 7.13 -8.84 -1.91
CA ALA A 299 6.98 -10.16 -1.32
C ALA A 299 8.35 -10.75 -1.00
N ILE A 300 8.39 -11.66 -0.05
CA ILE A 300 9.61 -12.39 0.31
C ILE A 300 9.39 -13.84 -0.03
N THR A 301 10.13 -14.35 -1.01
CA THR A 301 10.18 -15.77 -1.37
C THR A 301 11.22 -16.50 -0.51
N PRO A 302 11.28 -17.83 -0.53
CA PRO A 302 12.31 -18.57 0.18
C PRO A 302 13.74 -18.18 -0.23
N GLU A 303 13.93 -17.76 -1.48
CA GLU A 303 15.23 -17.47 -2.08
C GLU A 303 15.62 -16.00 -1.96
N ARG A 304 14.66 -15.08 -2.17
CA ARG A 304 14.94 -13.63 -2.26
C ARG A 304 13.67 -12.77 -2.13
N PRO A 305 13.79 -11.49 -1.78
CA PRO A 305 12.69 -10.55 -1.96
C PRO A 305 12.43 -10.27 -3.45
N VAL A 306 11.14 -10.04 -3.79
CA VAL A 306 10.68 -9.78 -5.15
C VAL A 306 9.64 -8.67 -5.15
N VAL A 307 9.55 -7.90 -6.25
CA VAL A 307 8.56 -6.84 -6.35
C VAL A 307 7.22 -7.38 -6.84
N ILE A 308 6.13 -6.99 -6.17
CA ILE A 308 4.76 -7.27 -6.61
C ILE A 308 4.28 -6.17 -7.56
N GLU A 309 4.37 -4.92 -7.10
CA GLU A 309 3.94 -3.73 -7.84
C GLU A 309 4.62 -2.46 -7.30
N GLY A 310 4.56 -1.39 -8.10
CA GLY A 310 4.97 -0.05 -7.71
C GLY A 310 3.79 0.92 -7.72
N ASN A 311 3.68 1.77 -6.71
CA ASN A 311 2.60 2.73 -6.55
C ASN A 311 3.15 4.16 -6.67
N HIS A 312 2.99 4.79 -7.84
CA HIS A 312 3.46 6.16 -8.09
C HIS A 312 2.67 7.23 -7.30
N ASN A 313 1.47 6.89 -6.84
CA ASN A 313 0.66 7.71 -5.94
C ASN A 313 0.50 6.93 -4.62
N THR A 314 1.60 6.75 -3.93
CA THR A 314 1.63 5.92 -2.72
C THR A 314 0.79 6.51 -1.60
N GLY A 315 -0.09 5.69 -1.01
CA GLY A 315 -0.75 5.99 0.25
C GLY A 315 0.26 6.10 1.39
N VAL A 316 -0.15 6.69 2.49
CA VAL A 316 0.70 6.90 3.66
C VAL A 316 0.30 5.91 4.75
N PHE A 317 1.31 5.30 5.35
CA PHE A 317 1.15 4.47 6.55
C PHE A 317 1.93 5.12 7.69
N GLN A 318 1.35 5.13 8.87
CA GLN A 318 1.98 5.67 10.08
C GLN A 318 1.52 4.88 11.31
N SER A 319 2.28 4.98 12.39
CA SER A 319 1.88 4.38 13.66
C SER A 319 0.60 5.03 14.19
N LYS A 320 -0.38 4.21 14.58
CA LYS A 320 -1.61 4.62 15.24
C LYS A 320 -1.31 4.87 16.74
N PRO A 321 -1.50 6.09 17.27
CA PRO A 321 -1.13 6.43 18.64
C PRO A 321 -1.79 5.59 19.73
N SER A 322 -3.07 5.22 19.55
CA SER A 322 -3.80 4.40 20.53
C SER A 322 -3.27 2.96 20.62
N VAL A 323 -2.65 2.46 19.55
CA VAL A 323 -2.07 1.11 19.47
C VAL A 323 -0.60 1.11 19.87
N SER A 324 0.18 2.04 19.31
CA SER A 324 1.63 2.07 19.41
C SER A 324 2.19 2.92 20.56
N GLY A 325 1.39 3.84 21.10
CA GLY A 325 1.88 4.90 21.97
C GLY A 325 2.70 6.00 21.26
N ILE A 326 3.04 5.81 19.97
CA ILE A 326 3.87 6.73 19.20
C ILE A 326 3.02 7.91 18.74
N ARG A 327 3.35 9.11 19.21
CA ARG A 327 2.60 10.36 18.93
C ARG A 327 3.33 11.29 17.96
N ARG A 328 4.24 10.74 17.18
CA ARG A 328 5.04 11.45 16.16
C ARG A 328 4.90 10.75 14.83
N GLY A 329 4.43 11.52 13.82
CA GLY A 329 4.31 11.02 12.45
C GLY A 329 5.60 11.14 11.65
N LEU A 330 5.57 10.67 10.41
CA LEU A 330 6.72 10.52 9.51
C LEU A 330 7.11 11.82 8.77
N LEU A 331 6.31 12.90 8.80
CA LEU A 331 6.61 14.13 8.06
C LEU A 331 8.03 14.69 8.30
N PRO A 332 8.60 14.64 9.53
CA PRO A 332 9.99 15.06 9.74
C PRO A 332 11.01 14.24 8.93
N ARG A 333 10.80 12.93 8.76
CA ARG A 333 11.65 12.05 7.93
C ARG A 333 11.58 12.43 6.46
N TYR A 334 10.36 12.68 5.94
CA TYR A 334 10.15 13.18 4.58
C TYR A 334 10.85 14.51 4.34
N ARG A 335 10.74 15.45 5.30
CA ARG A 335 11.40 16.75 5.20
C ARG A 335 12.91 16.67 5.20
N ALA A 336 13.47 15.80 6.02
CA ALA A 336 14.93 15.60 6.06
C ALA A 336 15.46 15.06 4.73
N ALA A 337 14.75 14.08 4.11
CA ALA A 337 15.15 13.49 2.84
C ALA A 337 14.95 14.45 1.65
N MET A 338 13.81 15.16 1.60
CA MET A 338 13.38 15.95 0.44
C MET A 338 13.70 17.46 0.55
N ARG A 339 14.21 17.92 1.71
CA ARG A 339 14.62 19.30 2.00
C ARG A 339 13.53 20.35 1.70
N PHE A 340 12.28 20.17 2.20
CA PHE A 340 11.15 21.11 2.03
C PHE A 340 10.48 21.56 3.32
#